data_9f53bd16c3246f84a97f2fb0ac5b8c92
#
_entry.id   9f53bd16c3246f84a97f2fb0ac5b8c92
#
_cell.length_a   1.000
_cell.length_b   1.000
_cell.length_c   1.000
_cell.angle_alpha   90.00
_cell.angle_beta   90.00
_cell.angle_gamma   90.00
#
_symmetry.space_group_name_H-M   'P 1'
#
loop_
_entity.id
_entity.type
_entity.pdbx_description
1 polymer ?
#
loop_
_entity_poly.entity_id
_entity_poly.type
_entity_poly.pdbx_seq_one_letter_code
_entity_poly.pdbx_strand_id
1 'polypeptide(L)'
;TILDTRKTVPTLRALAKYAVRCGGGVNHRFGLFDGVLIKDNHIRIAGSIAEAVRRVRETIADQVGQADQRRREWAIEVETQSLIEVDQAVEAGVDVIMLDNLSTEDMREAVRRIAGRARIEVSGGIQLDRLAELTTLGVDCVSIGALTHSAPAVDICLDIEIA
;
A
#
# COMPACT_ATOMS: atom_id res chain seq x y z
N THR A 1 4.47 10.35 -3.17
CA THR A 1 4.58 10.13 -1.70
C THR A 1 5.24 8.79 -1.41
N ILE A 2 6.13 8.72 -0.40
CA ILE A 2 6.73 7.47 0.07
C ILE A 2 5.90 6.93 1.23
N LEU A 3 5.53 5.64 1.14
CA LEU A 3 4.76 4.93 2.16
C LEU A 3 5.59 3.80 2.80
N ASP A 4 5.30 3.52 4.06
CA ASP A 4 5.75 2.29 4.70
C ASP A 4 4.85 1.09 4.35
N THR A 5 5.09 -0.04 5.00
CA THR A 5 4.25 -1.24 4.87
C THR A 5 3.95 -1.86 6.24
N ARG A 6 3.12 -2.91 6.26
CA ARG A 6 2.91 -3.74 7.45
C ARG A 6 4.00 -4.82 7.67
N LYS A 7 4.99 -4.92 6.77
CA LYS A 7 6.14 -5.81 6.90
C LYS A 7 7.14 -5.19 7.88
N THR A 8 6.90 -5.33 9.17
CA THR A 8 7.70 -4.74 10.25
C THR A 8 8.36 -5.83 11.10
N VAL A 9 9.46 -5.50 11.75
CA VAL A 9 10.05 -6.36 12.77
C VAL A 9 8.97 -6.66 13.82
N PRO A 10 8.81 -7.93 14.25
CA PRO A 10 7.85 -8.28 15.28
C PRO A 10 7.95 -7.37 16.50
N THR A 11 6.81 -6.98 17.06
CA THR A 11 6.66 -6.07 18.20
C THR A 11 7.06 -4.60 17.97
N LEU A 12 7.84 -4.26 16.93
CA LEU A 12 8.38 -2.91 16.71
C LEU A 12 7.58 -2.05 15.72
N ARG A 13 6.38 -2.47 15.29
CA ARG A 13 5.60 -1.75 14.26
C ARG A 13 5.35 -0.28 14.59
N ALA A 14 5.01 0.02 15.84
CA ALA A 14 4.76 1.39 16.26
C ALA A 14 6.01 2.28 16.08
N LEU A 15 7.17 1.77 16.49
CA LEU A 15 8.45 2.48 16.33
C LEU A 15 8.87 2.59 14.87
N ALA A 16 8.73 1.50 14.08
CA ALA A 16 9.06 1.51 12.66
C ALA A 16 8.24 2.56 11.90
N LYS A 17 6.93 2.60 12.14
CA LYS A 17 6.04 3.59 11.51
C LYS A 17 6.30 5.02 12.00
N TYR A 18 6.62 5.19 13.26
CA TYR A 18 7.04 6.49 13.79
C TYR A 18 8.33 6.98 13.11
N ALA A 19 9.34 6.11 12.97
CA ALA A 19 10.60 6.44 12.30
C ALA A 19 10.39 6.87 10.84
N VAL A 20 9.51 6.19 10.10
CA VAL A 20 9.16 6.59 8.72
C VAL A 20 8.60 8.01 8.68
N ARG A 21 7.71 8.38 9.61
CA ARG A 21 7.19 9.75 9.68
C ARG A 21 8.28 10.78 10.02
N CYS A 22 9.20 10.44 10.94
CA CYS A 22 10.34 11.30 11.25
C CYS A 22 11.23 11.54 10.04
N GLY A 23 11.34 10.55 9.14
CA GLY A 23 12.05 10.66 7.86
C GLY A 23 11.28 11.38 6.74
N GLY A 24 10.08 11.90 7.03
CA GLY A 24 9.25 12.60 6.03
C GLY A 24 8.35 11.68 5.18
N GLY A 25 8.34 10.38 5.43
CA GLY A 25 7.41 9.44 4.81
C GLY A 25 6.01 9.48 5.44
N VAL A 26 5.08 8.77 4.85
CA VAL A 26 3.69 8.64 5.31
C VAL A 26 3.41 7.19 5.68
N ASN A 27 2.61 6.98 6.70
CA ASN A 27 2.23 5.63 7.08
C ASN A 27 1.12 5.09 6.18
N HIS A 28 1.32 3.92 5.61
CA HIS A 28 0.25 3.07 5.13
C HIS A 28 -0.54 2.52 6.33
N ARG A 29 -1.68 1.83 6.12
CA ARG A 29 -2.49 1.25 7.18
C ARG A 29 -1.62 0.59 8.28
N PHE A 30 -1.98 0.80 9.53
CA PHE A 30 -1.25 0.26 10.68
C PHE A 30 -1.55 -1.23 10.89
N GLY A 31 -2.81 -1.62 10.72
CA GLY A 31 -3.29 -2.97 10.96
C GLY A 31 -4.17 -3.52 9.84
N LEU A 32 -5.10 -4.39 10.21
CA LEU A 32 -6.17 -4.90 9.33
C LEU A 32 -7.51 -4.19 9.60
N PHE A 33 -7.51 -3.27 10.55
CA PHE A 33 -8.69 -2.61 11.10
C PHE A 33 -8.83 -1.14 10.69
N ASP A 34 -7.82 -0.58 10.02
CA ASP A 34 -7.73 0.85 9.69
C ASP A 34 -7.57 1.15 8.19
N GLY A 35 -7.82 0.15 7.34
CA GLY A 35 -7.80 0.32 5.89
C GLY A 35 -8.07 -0.99 5.16
N VAL A 36 -8.72 -0.89 4.01
CA VAL A 36 -9.02 -2.03 3.14
C VAL A 36 -7.93 -2.18 2.09
N LEU A 37 -7.34 -3.38 2.02
CA LEU A 37 -6.44 -3.78 0.95
C LEU A 37 -6.77 -5.21 0.53
N ILE A 38 -7.30 -5.33 -0.67
CA ILE A 38 -7.64 -6.61 -1.30
C ILE A 38 -6.38 -7.12 -2.01
N LYS A 39 -5.97 -8.34 -1.68
CA LYS A 39 -4.78 -9.00 -2.20
C LYS A 39 -5.15 -10.24 -3.01
N ASP A 40 -4.16 -10.81 -3.70
CA ASP A 40 -4.28 -12.00 -4.53
C ASP A 40 -5.09 -13.14 -3.88
N ASN A 41 -4.82 -13.46 -2.61
CA ASN A 41 -5.56 -14.51 -1.91
C ASN A 41 -7.02 -14.14 -1.64
N HIS A 42 -7.32 -12.86 -1.41
CA HIS A 42 -8.71 -12.41 -1.27
C HIS A 42 -9.44 -12.54 -2.61
N ILE A 43 -8.79 -12.18 -3.71
CA ILE A 43 -9.34 -12.30 -5.08
C ILE A 43 -9.60 -13.76 -5.41
N ARG A 44 -8.65 -14.66 -5.12
CA ARG A 44 -8.80 -16.12 -5.35
C ARG A 44 -9.99 -16.69 -4.56
N ILE A 45 -10.15 -16.33 -3.30
CA ILE A 45 -11.27 -16.79 -2.46
C ILE A 45 -12.59 -16.22 -2.94
N ALA A 46 -12.63 -14.97 -3.38
CA ALA A 46 -13.83 -14.34 -3.91
C ALA A 46 -14.19 -14.84 -5.31
N GLY A 47 -13.20 -15.23 -6.11
CA GLY A 47 -13.34 -15.66 -7.50
C GLY A 47 -13.04 -14.57 -8.53
N SER A 48 -13.13 -13.28 -8.15
CA SER A 48 -12.77 -12.14 -9.01
C SER A 48 -12.55 -10.87 -8.19
N ILE A 49 -11.89 -9.86 -8.79
CA ILE A 49 -11.74 -8.52 -8.19
C ILE A 49 -13.11 -7.88 -7.94
N ALA A 50 -14.01 -7.93 -8.92
CA ALA A 50 -15.34 -7.35 -8.80
C ALA A 50 -16.13 -7.94 -7.61
N GLU A 51 -16.07 -9.25 -7.44
CA GLU A 51 -16.74 -9.94 -6.34
C GLU A 51 -16.09 -9.63 -4.99
N ALA A 52 -14.75 -9.55 -4.92
CA ALA A 52 -14.04 -9.16 -3.72
C ALA A 52 -14.41 -7.74 -3.27
N VAL A 53 -14.45 -6.80 -4.21
CA VAL A 53 -14.84 -5.39 -3.96
C VAL A 53 -16.31 -5.31 -3.52
N ARG A 54 -17.20 -6.04 -4.18
CA ARG A 54 -18.63 -6.09 -3.83
C ARG A 54 -18.82 -6.54 -2.37
N ARG A 55 -18.20 -7.67 -1.97
CA ARG A 55 -18.26 -8.20 -0.60
C ARG A 55 -17.74 -7.23 0.43
N VAL A 56 -16.63 -6.55 0.13
CA VAL A 56 -16.08 -5.52 1.02
C VAL A 56 -17.06 -4.38 1.20
N ARG A 57 -17.65 -3.86 0.12
CA ARG A 57 -18.65 -2.77 0.20
C ARG A 57 -19.87 -3.16 1.02
N GLU A 58 -20.38 -4.35 0.83
CA GLU A 58 -21.51 -4.89 1.61
C GLU A 58 -21.13 -5.00 3.10
N THR A 59 -19.96 -5.59 3.39
CA THR A 59 -19.48 -5.71 4.78
C THR A 59 -19.33 -4.34 5.46
N ILE A 60 -18.79 -3.35 4.75
CA ILE A 60 -18.68 -1.99 5.26
C ILE A 60 -20.07 -1.39 5.51
N ALA A 61 -21.02 -1.58 4.58
CA ALA A 61 -22.38 -1.07 4.73
C ALA A 61 -23.11 -1.70 5.91
N ASP A 62 -22.96 -3.00 6.12
CA ASP A 62 -23.62 -3.76 7.20
C ASP A 62 -23.02 -3.44 8.59
N GLN A 63 -21.69 -3.34 8.68
CA GLN A 63 -21.00 -3.12 9.95
C GLN A 63 -21.01 -1.65 10.41
N VAL A 64 -21.12 -0.74 9.47
CA VAL A 64 -21.16 0.69 9.72
C VAL A 64 -22.60 1.16 9.87
N GLY A 65 -23.37 0.60 10.77
CA GLY A 65 -24.65 1.21 11.16
C GLY A 65 -24.47 2.75 11.31
N GLN A 66 -25.53 3.52 11.36
CA GLN A 66 -25.52 5.00 11.30
C GLN A 66 -24.52 5.73 12.24
N ALA A 67 -23.82 5.01 13.12
CA ALA A 67 -22.99 5.56 14.19
C ALA A 67 -21.51 5.82 13.82
N ASP A 68 -20.96 5.23 12.76
CA ASP A 68 -19.52 5.41 12.43
C ASP A 68 -19.30 5.78 10.95
N GLN A 69 -19.62 7.03 10.62
CA GLN A 69 -19.42 7.58 9.28
C GLN A 69 -17.96 7.46 8.80
N ARG A 70 -16.96 7.46 9.70
CA ARG A 70 -15.54 7.39 9.33
C ARG A 70 -15.17 6.09 8.60
N ARG A 71 -15.85 4.97 8.90
CA ARG A 71 -15.60 3.69 8.22
C ARG A 71 -16.23 3.61 6.84
N ARG A 72 -17.27 4.41 6.56
CA ARG A 72 -17.87 4.50 5.21
C ARG A 72 -16.96 5.14 4.18
N GLU A 73 -15.96 5.90 4.66
CA GLU A 73 -14.99 6.63 3.85
C GLU A 73 -13.66 5.87 3.67
N TRP A 74 -13.58 4.61 4.10
CA TRP A 74 -12.37 3.84 3.88
C TRP A 74 -12.14 3.60 2.40
N ALA A 75 -11.02 4.07 1.90
CA ALA A 75 -10.57 3.78 0.57
C ALA A 75 -10.39 2.27 0.38
N ILE A 76 -10.93 1.73 -0.72
CA ILE A 76 -10.73 0.35 -1.12
C ILE A 76 -9.52 0.31 -2.05
N GLU A 77 -8.49 -0.35 -1.61
CA GLU A 77 -7.28 -0.59 -2.37
C GLU A 77 -7.23 -2.03 -2.86
N VAL A 78 -6.80 -2.23 -4.13
CA VAL A 78 -6.62 -3.55 -4.75
C VAL A 78 -5.21 -3.67 -5.27
N GLU A 79 -4.53 -4.75 -4.85
CA GLU A 79 -3.23 -5.18 -5.37
C GLU A 79 -3.43 -5.89 -6.71
N THR A 80 -2.72 -5.44 -7.75
CA THR A 80 -2.79 -5.97 -9.12
C THR A 80 -1.41 -6.38 -9.61
N GLN A 81 -1.33 -7.51 -10.32
CA GLN A 81 -0.09 -8.11 -10.84
C GLN A 81 -0.08 -8.20 -12.38
N SER A 82 -1.11 -7.68 -13.03
CA SER A 82 -1.21 -7.66 -14.49
C SER A 82 -2.08 -6.51 -14.98
N LEU A 83 -1.92 -6.13 -16.24
CA LEU A 83 -2.74 -5.10 -16.88
C LEU A 83 -4.23 -5.51 -16.97
N ILE A 84 -4.53 -6.81 -17.03
CA ILE A 84 -5.90 -7.32 -17.00
C ILE A 84 -6.54 -7.04 -15.63
N GLU A 85 -5.81 -7.29 -14.55
CA GLU A 85 -6.29 -6.99 -13.20
C GLU A 85 -6.43 -5.47 -12.96
N VAL A 86 -5.55 -4.66 -13.56
CA VAL A 86 -5.70 -3.19 -13.54
C VAL A 86 -7.03 -2.77 -14.18
N ASP A 87 -7.37 -3.30 -15.36
CA ASP A 87 -8.63 -3.01 -16.03
C ASP A 87 -9.83 -3.43 -15.17
N GLN A 88 -9.78 -4.64 -14.58
CA GLN A 88 -10.81 -5.13 -13.67
C GLN A 88 -10.98 -4.27 -12.41
N ALA A 89 -9.88 -3.79 -11.83
CA ALA A 89 -9.90 -2.91 -10.66
C ALA A 89 -10.51 -1.54 -11.01
N VAL A 90 -10.18 -1.00 -12.17
CA VAL A 90 -10.79 0.22 -12.69
C VAL A 90 -12.29 0.06 -12.89
N GLU A 91 -12.73 -1.05 -13.52
CA GLU A 91 -14.15 -1.35 -13.73
C GLU A 91 -14.90 -1.54 -12.42
N ALA A 92 -14.26 -2.14 -11.42
CA ALA A 92 -14.82 -2.29 -10.08
C ALA A 92 -14.92 -0.96 -9.31
N GLY A 93 -14.33 0.12 -9.81
CA GLY A 93 -14.40 1.47 -9.24
C GLY A 93 -13.72 1.56 -7.87
N VAL A 94 -12.53 0.98 -7.73
CA VAL A 94 -11.74 1.06 -6.50
C VAL A 94 -11.08 2.43 -6.36
N ASP A 95 -10.72 2.82 -5.12
CA ASP A 95 -10.15 4.13 -4.84
C ASP A 95 -8.63 4.17 -5.10
N VAL A 96 -7.95 3.03 -4.88
CA VAL A 96 -6.49 2.89 -5.06
C VAL A 96 -6.19 1.59 -5.79
N ILE A 97 -5.34 1.66 -6.80
CA ILE A 97 -4.81 0.49 -7.51
C ILE A 97 -3.32 0.38 -7.20
N MET A 98 -2.95 -0.70 -6.53
CA MET A 98 -1.56 -1.01 -6.23
C MET A 98 -0.99 -1.87 -7.37
N LEU A 99 0.04 -1.36 -8.04
CA LEU A 99 0.81 -2.06 -9.06
C LEU A 99 1.93 -2.83 -8.37
N ASP A 100 1.77 -4.14 -8.18
CA ASP A 100 2.73 -4.95 -7.44
C ASP A 100 3.64 -5.73 -8.38
N ASN A 101 4.94 -5.48 -8.29
CA ASN A 101 6.00 -6.15 -9.07
C ASN A 101 5.85 -6.06 -10.60
N LEU A 102 5.20 -5.03 -11.13
CA LEU A 102 5.12 -4.79 -12.57
C LEU A 102 6.43 -4.23 -13.14
N SER A 103 6.66 -4.47 -14.44
CA SER A 103 7.74 -3.81 -15.18
C SER A 103 7.45 -2.31 -15.32
N THR A 104 8.49 -1.50 -15.54
CA THR A 104 8.30 -0.05 -15.78
C THR A 104 7.41 0.22 -17.00
N GLU A 105 7.49 -0.63 -18.02
CA GLU A 105 6.66 -0.53 -19.22
C GLU A 105 5.19 -0.81 -18.90
N ASP A 106 4.90 -1.88 -18.15
CA ASP A 106 3.54 -2.18 -17.70
C ASP A 106 2.99 -1.12 -16.73
N MET A 107 3.82 -0.58 -15.85
CA MET A 107 3.42 0.53 -14.98
C MET A 107 3.00 1.76 -15.79
N ARG A 108 3.76 2.10 -16.84
CA ARG A 108 3.43 3.22 -17.75
C ARG A 108 2.11 2.98 -18.48
N GLU A 109 1.88 1.74 -18.93
CA GLU A 109 0.63 1.35 -19.56
C GLU A 109 -0.54 1.37 -18.56
N ALA A 110 -0.33 0.86 -17.33
CA ALA A 110 -1.32 0.90 -16.26
C ALA A 110 -1.74 2.34 -15.94
N VAL A 111 -0.80 3.27 -15.80
CA VAL A 111 -1.09 4.70 -15.59
C VAL A 111 -2.00 5.24 -16.70
N ARG A 112 -1.71 4.93 -17.96
CA ARG A 112 -2.55 5.34 -19.10
C ARG A 112 -3.96 4.75 -19.02
N ARG A 113 -4.08 3.47 -18.66
CA ARG A 113 -5.38 2.77 -18.52
C ARG A 113 -6.20 3.29 -17.36
N ILE A 114 -5.56 3.55 -16.21
CA ILE A 114 -6.24 4.09 -15.03
C ILE A 114 -6.76 5.50 -15.31
N ALA A 115 -6.00 6.33 -16.02
CA ALA A 115 -6.42 7.64 -16.51
C ALA A 115 -7.07 8.54 -15.43
N GLY A 116 -6.52 8.56 -14.21
CA GLY A 116 -7.00 9.36 -13.08
C GLY A 116 -8.29 8.86 -12.42
N ARG A 117 -8.80 7.67 -12.78
CA ARG A 117 -10.01 7.09 -12.18
C ARG A 117 -9.79 6.50 -10.79
N ALA A 118 -8.55 6.20 -10.44
CA ALA A 118 -8.10 5.74 -9.13
C ALA A 118 -6.72 6.32 -8.83
N ARG A 119 -6.34 6.39 -7.57
CA ARG A 119 -4.97 6.68 -7.16
C ARG A 119 -4.08 5.48 -7.49
N ILE A 120 -2.83 5.75 -7.79
CA ILE A 120 -1.87 4.72 -8.21
C ILE A 120 -0.79 4.58 -7.15
N GLU A 121 -0.71 3.40 -6.57
CA GLU A 121 0.38 2.99 -5.70
C GLU A 121 1.28 2.01 -6.42
N VAL A 122 2.60 2.13 -6.26
CA VAL A 122 3.58 1.16 -6.76
C VAL A 122 4.20 0.43 -5.59
N SER A 123 4.29 -0.90 -5.69
CA SER A 123 4.87 -1.79 -4.68
C SER A 123 5.73 -2.88 -5.32
N GLY A 124 6.50 -3.60 -4.50
CA GLY A 124 7.29 -4.75 -4.92
C GLY A 124 8.73 -4.41 -5.27
N GLY A 125 9.68 -4.85 -4.42
CA GLY A 125 11.12 -4.78 -4.68
C GLY A 125 11.70 -3.40 -4.96
N ILE A 126 11.06 -2.33 -4.48
CA ILE A 126 11.49 -0.95 -4.76
C ILE A 126 12.79 -0.65 -4.02
N GLN A 127 13.81 -0.26 -4.80
CA GLN A 127 15.10 0.20 -4.34
C GLN A 127 15.24 1.73 -4.56
N LEU A 128 16.18 2.34 -3.85
CA LEU A 128 16.37 3.79 -3.88
C LEU A 128 16.67 4.35 -5.28
N ASP A 129 17.44 3.62 -6.06
CA ASP A 129 17.81 3.96 -7.44
C ASP A 129 16.61 4.00 -8.41
N ARG A 130 15.57 3.20 -8.16
CA ARG A 130 14.34 3.22 -8.97
C ARG A 130 13.44 4.41 -8.70
N LEU A 131 13.57 5.11 -7.56
CA LEU A 131 12.64 6.18 -7.20
C LEU A 131 12.63 7.33 -8.21
N ALA A 132 13.80 7.68 -8.77
CA ALA A 132 13.89 8.74 -9.77
C ALA A 132 13.06 8.39 -11.03
N GLU A 133 13.12 7.15 -11.49
CA GLU A 133 12.32 6.67 -12.61
C GLU A 133 10.81 6.70 -12.30
N LEU A 134 10.41 6.18 -11.12
CA LEU A 134 9.02 6.12 -10.73
C LEU A 134 8.35 7.50 -10.64
N THR A 135 9.10 8.54 -10.26
CA THR A 135 8.56 9.92 -10.23
C THR A 135 8.13 10.42 -11.60
N THR A 136 8.69 9.87 -12.68
CA THR A 136 8.36 10.27 -14.07
C THR A 136 7.12 9.58 -14.62
N LEU A 137 6.62 8.53 -13.95
CA LEU A 137 5.50 7.73 -14.45
C LEU A 137 4.12 8.31 -14.13
N GLY A 138 4.04 9.29 -13.23
CA GLY A 138 2.76 9.87 -12.81
C GLY A 138 2.03 9.03 -11.75
N VAL A 139 2.77 8.27 -10.93
CA VAL A 139 2.21 7.52 -9.80
C VAL A 139 2.07 8.42 -8.56
N ASP A 140 1.08 8.17 -7.72
CA ASP A 140 0.77 9.00 -6.55
C ASP A 140 1.64 8.64 -5.34
N CYS A 141 1.88 7.35 -5.15
CA CYS A 141 2.65 6.86 -4.00
C CYS A 141 3.42 5.58 -4.32
N VAL A 142 4.43 5.33 -3.47
CA VAL A 142 5.32 4.18 -3.56
C VAL A 142 5.47 3.55 -2.19
N SER A 143 5.07 2.30 -2.04
CA SER A 143 5.24 1.52 -0.81
C SER A 143 6.57 0.80 -0.79
N ILE A 144 7.37 1.04 0.25
CA ILE A 144 8.72 0.50 0.39
C ILE A 144 8.83 -0.34 1.67
N GLY A 145 8.81 -1.65 1.51
CA GLY A 145 8.95 -2.58 2.64
C GLY A 145 10.31 -2.51 3.33
N ALA A 146 11.37 -2.21 2.58
CA ALA A 146 12.73 -2.08 3.12
C ALA A 146 12.85 -1.05 4.26
N LEU A 147 12.02 0.00 4.25
CA LEU A 147 11.98 0.99 5.32
C LEU A 147 11.66 0.39 6.68
N THR A 148 10.92 -0.71 6.72
CA THR A 148 10.41 -1.29 7.97
C THR A 148 10.97 -2.68 8.29
N HIS A 149 11.45 -3.43 7.31
CA HIS A 149 12.00 -4.77 7.54
C HIS A 149 13.51 -4.90 7.28
N SER A 150 14.13 -3.89 6.66
CA SER A 150 15.54 -3.92 6.26
C SER A 150 16.28 -2.62 6.60
N ALA A 151 15.77 -1.82 7.53
CA ALA A 151 16.49 -0.66 8.03
C ALA A 151 17.80 -1.11 8.67
N PRO A 152 18.98 -0.53 8.29
CA PRO A 152 20.26 -0.88 8.89
C PRO A 152 20.28 -0.47 10.37
N ALA A 153 20.89 -1.30 11.20
CA ALA A 153 21.13 -0.94 12.60
C ALA A 153 22.13 0.22 12.69
N VAL A 154 21.84 1.15 13.60
CA VAL A 154 22.81 2.20 13.96
C VAL A 154 23.81 1.60 14.93
N ASP A 155 25.11 1.79 14.68
CA ASP A 155 26.18 1.36 15.59
C ASP A 155 26.24 2.31 16.79
N ILE A 156 25.80 1.82 17.94
CA ILE A 156 25.78 2.57 19.20
C ILE A 156 26.53 1.76 20.25
N CYS A 157 27.54 2.35 20.89
CA CYS A 157 28.24 1.77 22.04
C CYS A 157 28.02 2.62 23.29
N LEU A 158 28.25 2.02 24.43
CA LEU A 158 28.32 2.69 25.73
C LEU A 158 29.73 2.50 26.30
N ASP A 159 30.50 3.59 26.41
CA ASP A 159 31.78 3.62 27.07
C ASP A 159 31.62 4.15 28.50
N ILE A 160 32.19 3.44 29.47
CA ILE A 160 32.15 3.84 30.88
C ILE A 160 33.56 4.19 31.32
N GLU A 161 33.79 5.45 31.67
CA GLU A 161 35.00 5.90 32.31
C GLU A 161 34.83 5.81 33.83
N ILE A 162 35.78 5.14 34.49
CA ILE A 162 35.84 5.08 35.96
C ILE A 162 36.77 6.21 36.40
N ALA A 163 36.25 7.16 37.15
CA ALA A 163 36.99 8.26 37.74
C ALA A 163 37.85 7.82 38.94
#